data_8648aed9670015ecfed05161da048415
#
_entry.id   8648aed9670015ecfed05161da048415
#
_cell.length_a   1.000
_cell.length_b   1.000
_cell.length_c   1.000
_cell.angle_alpha   90.00
_cell.angle_beta   90.00
_cell.angle_gamma   90.00
#
_symmetry.space_group_name_H-M   'P 1'
#
loop_
_entity.id
_entity.type
_entity.pdbx_description
1 polymer ?
#
loop_
_entity_poly.entity_id
_entity_poly.type
_entity_poly.pdbx_seq_one_letter_code
_entity_poly.pdbx_strand_id
1 'polypeptide(L)'
;MVMKRIGTLFIMGMLLFACRQPEIDRFIDFDSFLPSAQSTKPVFTPDGSLNPEMLIPDSPNSSSASKVITASARDLISAISSNHLTQVSGTYTGHDLDGTPITLSGKLIYPAKGRIKNIILISHYAVCAEYEAPSESFPIEGIFAARGYALVIADYIGYGVTADRIHPFMHVESTARSVTDFALAAKPYLESVGRKPESDEVILLGYSQGASISMGVLDIIQKEYQSELPVKKVYLGGGPYDLEATCEIAINEDKTSIPCAIPMIVQGMNVGERLGLDLGHFFKPRLLDNYQEWINSKKYTIDQIKEQMGDAPLHEFITDACRDKNNPVTVMFYEALARNSTLNIKPKAPMLVYHSRNDDMIPFRNALEAEVAYKADNVTFDFGNYGDHFTAGVNFLKVVFFDL
;
A
#
# COMPACT_ATOMS: atom_id res chain seq x y z
N MET A 1 -15.76 -14.96 -19.32
CA MET A 1 -14.61 -14.74 -18.41
C MET A 1 -14.43 -13.26 -18.08
N VAL A 2 -14.69 -12.33 -19.02
CA VAL A 2 -14.59 -10.86 -18.84
C VAL A 2 -15.60 -10.32 -17.82
N MET A 3 -16.82 -10.84 -17.74
CA MET A 3 -17.86 -10.33 -16.83
C MET A 3 -17.64 -10.59 -15.33
N LYS A 4 -16.81 -11.56 -14.93
CA LYS A 4 -16.50 -11.80 -13.50
C LYS A 4 -15.49 -10.79 -12.93
N ARG A 5 -14.62 -10.23 -13.77
CA ARG A 5 -13.63 -9.21 -13.35
C ARG A 5 -14.27 -7.84 -13.11
N ILE A 6 -15.26 -7.48 -13.91
CA ILE A 6 -15.94 -6.17 -13.81
C ILE A 6 -16.69 -6.03 -12.47
N GLY A 7 -17.31 -7.10 -11.96
CA GLY A 7 -18.06 -7.03 -10.69
C GLY A 7 -17.19 -6.80 -9.45
N THR A 8 -15.98 -7.35 -9.44
CA THR A 8 -15.07 -7.25 -8.27
C THR A 8 -14.30 -5.94 -8.26
N LEU A 9 -13.86 -5.47 -9.44
CA LEU A 9 -13.27 -4.13 -9.60
C LEU A 9 -14.30 -3.02 -9.24
N PHE A 10 -15.55 -3.21 -9.63
CA PHE A 10 -16.62 -2.26 -9.37
C PHE A 10 -16.90 -2.08 -7.86
N ILE A 11 -16.79 -3.15 -7.05
CA ILE A 11 -16.99 -3.06 -5.60
C ILE A 11 -15.82 -2.37 -4.90
N MET A 12 -14.59 -2.58 -5.34
CA MET A 12 -13.43 -1.89 -4.75
C MET A 12 -13.33 -0.44 -5.26
N GLY A 13 -13.58 -0.20 -6.52
CA GLY A 13 -13.73 1.16 -7.07
C GLY A 13 -14.88 1.93 -6.39
N MET A 14 -16.00 1.26 -6.06
CA MET A 14 -17.09 1.90 -5.32
C MET A 14 -16.78 2.14 -3.84
N LEU A 15 -16.05 1.25 -3.18
CA LEU A 15 -15.57 1.51 -1.80
C LEU A 15 -14.59 2.70 -1.78
N LEU A 16 -13.76 2.84 -2.81
CA LEU A 16 -12.86 3.98 -2.95
C LEU A 16 -13.61 5.26 -3.37
N PHE A 17 -14.61 5.17 -4.25
CA PHE A 17 -15.40 6.32 -4.70
C PHE A 17 -16.43 6.82 -3.68
N ALA A 18 -17.05 5.92 -2.91
CA ALA A 18 -18.06 6.29 -1.91
C ALA A 18 -17.48 7.06 -0.72
N CYS A 19 -16.15 6.97 -0.54
CA CYS A 19 -15.44 7.64 0.54
C CYS A 19 -14.70 8.91 0.10
N ARG A 20 -15.08 9.53 -1.03
CA ARG A 20 -14.54 10.84 -1.39
C ARG A 20 -14.88 11.83 -0.28
N GLN A 21 -13.90 12.17 0.55
CA GLN A 21 -14.09 13.19 1.57
C GLN A 21 -14.45 14.51 0.90
N PRO A 22 -15.40 15.28 1.45
CA PRO A 22 -15.46 16.69 1.15
C PRO A 22 -14.10 17.30 1.52
N GLU A 23 -13.63 18.25 0.73
CA GLU A 23 -12.34 18.93 0.86
C GLU A 23 -11.87 19.00 2.32
N ILE A 24 -10.70 18.36 2.58
CA ILE A 24 -10.05 18.46 3.89
C ILE A 24 -9.49 19.86 3.96
N ASP A 25 -10.22 20.77 4.60
CA ASP A 25 -9.83 22.19 4.68
C ASP A 25 -8.50 22.42 5.42
N ARG A 26 -7.96 21.42 6.13
CA ARG A 26 -6.64 21.49 6.79
C ARG A 26 -6.11 20.11 7.16
N PHE A 27 -4.86 19.85 6.77
CA PHE A 27 -4.03 18.86 7.42
C PHE A 27 -3.68 19.33 8.84
N ILE A 28 -3.74 18.44 9.82
CA ILE A 28 -3.15 18.69 11.13
C ILE A 28 -1.64 18.40 11.07
N ASP A 29 -0.88 19.12 11.86
CA ASP A 29 0.54 18.81 12.05
C ASP A 29 0.68 17.88 13.26
N PHE A 30 1.08 16.63 13.02
CA PHE A 30 1.24 15.64 14.07
C PHE A 30 2.42 15.92 15.01
N ASP A 31 3.40 16.72 14.59
CA ASP A 31 4.55 17.11 15.41
C ASP A 31 4.24 18.29 16.33
N SER A 32 3.25 19.11 15.98
CA SER A 32 2.82 20.24 16.79
C SER A 32 1.64 19.87 17.69
N PHE A 33 1.88 19.44 18.90
CA PHE A 33 0.86 19.04 19.89
C PHE A 33 -0.08 20.15 20.38
N LEU A 34 -0.22 21.25 19.66
CA LEU A 34 -1.17 22.28 20.00
C LEU A 34 -2.57 21.87 19.56
N PRO A 35 -3.58 21.80 20.44
CA PRO A 35 -4.96 21.54 20.08
C PRO A 35 -5.54 22.77 19.37
N SER A 36 -5.15 23.00 18.13
CA SER A 36 -5.85 23.93 17.26
C SER A 36 -7.11 23.25 16.76
N ALA A 37 -8.25 23.88 16.97
CA ALA A 37 -9.61 23.49 16.64
C ALA A 37 -9.70 22.34 15.63
N GLN A 38 -9.96 21.14 16.13
CA GLN A 38 -10.15 19.94 15.35
C GLN A 38 -11.40 20.09 14.47
N SER A 39 -11.22 20.23 13.17
CA SER A 39 -12.25 19.95 12.20
C SER A 39 -12.27 18.46 11.94
N THR A 40 -12.80 17.68 12.88
CA THR A 40 -13.15 16.29 12.65
C THR A 40 -14.46 16.27 11.87
N LYS A 41 -14.40 16.22 10.53
CA LYS A 41 -15.59 15.84 9.75
C LYS A 41 -15.66 14.31 9.79
N PRO A 42 -16.67 13.70 10.41
CA PRO A 42 -16.86 12.25 10.36
C PRO A 42 -17.19 11.85 8.91
N VAL A 43 -16.64 10.74 8.45
CA VAL A 43 -16.99 10.07 7.17
C VAL A 43 -18.47 9.64 7.18
N PHE A 44 -19.11 9.75 8.31
CA PHE A 44 -20.49 9.41 8.58
C PHE A 44 -21.30 10.69 8.78
N THR A 45 -22.55 10.66 8.33
CA THR A 45 -23.54 11.69 8.63
C THR A 45 -23.59 11.99 10.14
N PRO A 46 -24.13 13.16 10.58
CA PRO A 46 -24.16 13.57 11.98
C PRO A 46 -24.81 12.54 12.93
N ASP A 47 -25.58 11.60 12.40
CA ASP A 47 -26.18 10.46 13.11
C ASP A 47 -25.28 9.21 13.13
N GLY A 48 -24.09 9.28 12.53
CA GLY A 48 -23.10 8.19 12.56
C GLY A 48 -23.39 7.03 11.60
N SER A 49 -24.32 7.17 10.66
CA SER A 49 -24.62 6.13 9.68
C SER A 49 -23.93 6.36 8.34
N LEU A 50 -23.20 5.35 7.85
CA LEU A 50 -22.95 5.20 6.41
C LEU A 50 -24.29 4.88 5.78
N ASN A 51 -24.75 5.70 4.82
CA ASN A 51 -25.93 5.35 4.06
C ASN A 51 -25.58 4.16 3.13
N PRO A 52 -26.04 2.92 3.43
CA PRO A 52 -25.72 1.74 2.62
C PRO A 52 -26.21 1.86 1.16
N GLU A 53 -27.22 2.70 0.92
CA GLU A 53 -27.77 2.93 -0.42
C GLU A 53 -26.81 3.69 -1.34
N MET A 54 -25.89 4.48 -0.77
CA MET A 54 -24.85 5.16 -1.55
C MET A 54 -23.72 4.22 -2.00
N LEU A 55 -23.61 3.02 -1.40
CA LEU A 55 -22.54 2.07 -1.64
C LEU A 55 -22.92 0.96 -2.63
N ILE A 56 -24.19 0.80 -2.98
CA ILE A 56 -24.69 -0.26 -3.84
C ILE A 56 -25.76 0.26 -4.77
N PRO A 57 -25.49 0.47 -6.07
CA PRO A 57 -26.57 0.68 -7.04
C PRO A 57 -27.44 -0.59 -7.09
N ASP A 58 -28.73 -0.43 -6.89
CA ASP A 58 -29.71 -1.49 -7.14
C ASP A 58 -29.67 -1.82 -8.64
N SER A 59 -28.92 -2.87 -9.01
CA SER A 59 -29.01 -3.47 -10.32
C SER A 59 -29.87 -4.72 -10.23
N PRO A 60 -31.00 -4.80 -10.93
CA PRO A 60 -31.91 -5.95 -10.87
C PRO A 60 -31.34 -7.24 -11.47
N ASN A 61 -30.14 -7.21 -12.05
CA ASN A 61 -29.52 -8.33 -12.77
C ASN A 61 -28.20 -8.85 -12.16
N SER A 62 -27.98 -8.74 -10.83
CA SER A 62 -26.78 -9.25 -10.21
C SER A 62 -26.78 -10.78 -10.10
N SER A 63 -25.69 -11.42 -10.56
CA SER A 63 -25.48 -12.87 -10.43
C SER A 63 -25.36 -13.30 -8.95
N SER A 64 -25.60 -14.60 -8.65
CA SER A 64 -25.54 -15.15 -7.28
C SER A 64 -24.17 -14.91 -6.60
N ALA A 65 -23.08 -14.91 -7.36
CA ALA A 65 -21.74 -14.58 -6.86
C ALA A 65 -21.63 -13.10 -6.44
N SER A 66 -22.23 -12.19 -7.21
CA SER A 66 -22.33 -10.77 -6.86
C SER A 66 -23.11 -10.57 -5.56
N LYS A 67 -24.18 -11.34 -5.33
CA LYS A 67 -24.98 -11.26 -4.10
C LYS A 67 -24.21 -11.73 -2.86
N VAL A 68 -23.38 -12.76 -2.97
CA VAL A 68 -22.55 -13.26 -1.86
C VAL A 68 -21.46 -12.27 -1.49
N ILE A 69 -20.80 -11.67 -2.49
CA ILE A 69 -19.79 -10.62 -2.27
C ILE A 69 -20.43 -9.38 -1.67
N THR A 70 -21.62 -9.01 -2.13
CA THR A 70 -22.40 -7.88 -1.61
C THR A 70 -22.85 -8.11 -0.16
N ALA A 71 -23.26 -9.33 0.20
CA ALA A 71 -23.62 -9.68 1.58
C ALA A 71 -22.40 -9.55 2.52
N SER A 72 -21.25 -10.11 2.12
CA SER A 72 -19.99 -9.98 2.91
C SER A 72 -19.53 -8.54 3.05
N ALA A 73 -19.68 -7.72 2.01
CA ALA A 73 -19.39 -6.29 2.06
C ALA A 73 -20.37 -5.55 2.99
N ARG A 74 -21.67 -5.91 2.97
CA ARG A 74 -22.68 -5.34 3.88
C ARG A 74 -22.39 -5.67 5.34
N ASP A 75 -22.01 -6.91 5.65
CA ASP A 75 -21.65 -7.32 7.01
C ASP A 75 -20.41 -6.56 7.48
N LEU A 76 -19.44 -6.36 6.63
CA LEU A 76 -18.23 -5.59 6.89
C LEU A 76 -18.57 -4.09 7.13
N ILE A 77 -19.38 -3.51 6.26
CA ILE A 77 -19.85 -2.11 6.36
C ILE A 77 -20.71 -1.95 7.62
N SER A 78 -21.57 -2.93 7.96
CA SER A 78 -22.35 -2.91 9.19
C SER A 78 -21.47 -2.93 10.43
N ALA A 79 -20.39 -3.72 10.42
CA ALA A 79 -19.40 -3.73 11.50
C ALA A 79 -18.66 -2.39 11.64
N ILE A 80 -18.36 -1.74 10.52
CA ILE A 80 -17.75 -0.40 10.49
C ILE A 80 -18.74 0.67 10.95
N SER A 81 -19.99 0.63 10.49
CA SER A 81 -21.00 1.65 10.78
C SER A 81 -21.49 1.65 12.23
N SER A 82 -21.39 0.52 12.92
CA SER A 82 -21.73 0.42 14.35
C SER A 82 -20.67 1.04 15.28
N ASN A 83 -19.44 1.19 14.79
CA ASN A 83 -18.32 1.78 15.52
C ASN A 83 -17.97 3.15 14.93
N HIS A 84 -18.24 4.21 15.66
CA HIS A 84 -17.80 5.55 15.26
C HIS A 84 -16.28 5.60 15.14
N LEU A 85 -15.77 5.95 13.95
CA LEU A 85 -14.35 6.08 13.68
C LEU A 85 -13.98 7.57 13.61
N THR A 86 -12.84 7.90 14.17
CA THR A 86 -12.18 9.18 13.96
C THR A 86 -11.13 8.99 12.86
N GLN A 87 -11.13 9.88 11.88
CA GLN A 87 -10.12 9.96 10.83
C GLN A 87 -9.45 11.31 10.91
N VAL A 88 -8.13 11.30 10.84
CA VAL A 88 -7.31 12.49 10.89
C VAL A 88 -6.27 12.39 9.78
N SER A 89 -6.34 13.26 8.78
CA SER A 89 -5.25 13.47 7.83
C SER A 89 -4.37 14.60 8.35
N GLY A 90 -3.06 14.45 8.23
CA GLY A 90 -2.13 15.44 8.75
C GLY A 90 -0.73 15.28 8.21
N THR A 91 0.13 16.19 8.62
CA THR A 91 1.55 16.21 8.26
C THR A 91 2.42 15.81 9.43
N TYR A 92 3.60 15.30 9.11
CA TYR A 92 4.65 14.96 10.07
C TYR A 92 6.02 15.20 9.45
N THR A 93 7.04 15.37 10.29
CA THR A 93 8.42 15.42 9.83
C THR A 93 8.93 14.01 9.59
N GLY A 94 9.38 13.76 8.38
CA GLY A 94 10.00 12.49 7.98
C GLY A 94 11.36 12.71 7.33
N HIS A 95 11.88 11.66 6.71
CA HIS A 95 13.17 11.65 6.02
C HIS A 95 12.96 11.67 4.51
N ASP A 96 13.67 12.58 3.83
CA ASP A 96 13.80 12.60 2.37
C ASP A 96 14.74 11.48 1.89
N LEU A 97 14.86 11.30 0.58
CA LEU A 97 15.74 10.32 -0.08
C LEU A 97 17.24 10.49 0.30
N ASP A 98 17.63 11.65 0.81
CA ASP A 98 19.00 11.90 1.30
C ASP A 98 19.14 11.90 2.83
N GLY A 99 18.08 11.51 3.52
CA GLY A 99 18.05 11.52 4.96
C GLY A 99 17.82 12.91 5.58
N THR A 100 17.66 13.97 4.77
CA THR A 100 17.32 15.29 5.30
C THR A 100 15.84 15.35 5.72
N PRO A 101 15.48 16.21 6.68
CA PRO A 101 14.09 16.36 7.08
C PRO A 101 13.20 16.87 5.93
N ILE A 102 12.03 16.24 5.80
CA ILE A 102 10.98 16.65 4.85
C ILE A 102 9.61 16.58 5.54
N THR A 103 8.69 17.46 5.14
CA THR A 103 7.29 17.34 5.55
C THR A 103 6.60 16.28 4.68
N LEU A 104 6.04 15.27 5.33
CA LEU A 104 5.24 14.21 4.73
C LEU A 104 3.81 14.27 5.27
N SER A 105 2.91 13.50 4.66
CA SER A 105 1.52 13.39 5.10
C SER A 105 1.04 11.94 5.20
N GLY A 106 -0.11 11.78 5.83
CA GLY A 106 -0.74 10.48 5.98
C GLY A 106 -2.07 10.57 6.72
N LYS A 107 -2.66 9.42 6.97
CA LYS A 107 -3.94 9.27 7.67
C LYS A 107 -3.82 8.41 8.91
N LEU A 108 -4.40 8.90 10.00
CA LEU A 108 -4.62 8.17 11.24
C LEU A 108 -6.11 7.85 11.37
N ILE A 109 -6.47 6.57 11.58
CA ILE A 109 -7.85 6.13 11.76
C ILE A 109 -7.92 5.35 13.06
N TYR A 110 -8.86 5.72 13.96
CA TYR A 110 -9.02 5.03 15.23
C TYR A 110 -10.46 5.07 15.73
N PRO A 111 -10.87 4.16 16.65
CA PRO A 111 -12.19 4.19 17.24
C PRO A 111 -12.42 5.51 17.97
N ALA A 112 -13.54 6.20 17.72
CA ALA A 112 -13.89 7.43 18.45
C ALA A 112 -14.19 7.16 19.93
N LYS A 113 -14.65 5.95 20.25
CA LYS A 113 -15.01 5.50 21.61
C LYS A 113 -14.38 4.14 21.91
N GLY A 114 -14.37 3.76 23.18
CA GLY A 114 -13.78 2.50 23.62
C GLY A 114 -12.25 2.56 23.70
N ARG A 115 -11.62 1.41 23.87
CA ARG A 115 -10.17 1.29 24.02
C ARG A 115 -9.50 1.05 22.67
N ILE A 116 -8.29 1.51 22.52
CA ILE A 116 -7.41 1.16 21.39
C ILE A 116 -6.49 0.04 21.86
N LYS A 117 -6.56 -1.14 21.22
CA LYS A 117 -5.77 -2.31 21.59
C LYS A 117 -4.27 -2.11 21.29
N ASN A 118 -3.97 -1.91 19.99
CA ASN A 118 -2.64 -1.67 19.46
C ASN A 118 -2.73 -0.68 18.29
N ILE A 119 -1.58 -0.21 17.84
CA ILE A 119 -1.43 0.49 16.56
C ILE A 119 -1.11 -0.54 15.47
N ILE A 120 -1.74 -0.44 14.31
CA ILE A 120 -1.37 -1.16 13.09
C ILE A 120 -0.70 -0.17 12.14
N LEU A 121 0.56 -0.42 11.80
CA LEU A 121 1.27 0.30 10.76
C LEU A 121 0.94 -0.36 9.43
N ILE A 122 0.23 0.36 8.57
CA ILE A 122 -0.18 -0.15 7.28
C ILE A 122 0.75 0.39 6.21
N SER A 123 1.46 -0.53 5.56
CA SER A 123 2.12 -0.23 4.30
C SER A 123 1.12 -0.55 3.18
N HIS A 124 0.60 0.50 2.53
CA HIS A 124 -0.44 0.33 1.53
C HIS A 124 0.10 -0.28 0.22
N TYR A 125 -0.78 -0.88 -0.56
CA TYR A 125 -0.49 -1.40 -1.89
C TYR A 125 -0.23 -0.27 -2.89
N ALA A 126 0.21 -0.62 -4.11
CA ALA A 126 0.50 0.36 -5.15
C ALA A 126 -0.73 1.18 -5.53
N VAL A 127 -0.58 2.50 -5.54
CA VAL A 127 -1.53 3.47 -6.04
C VAL A 127 -0.84 4.33 -7.09
N CYS A 128 -1.59 4.90 -8.03
CA CYS A 128 -1.07 5.76 -9.08
C CYS A 128 -1.73 7.14 -9.11
N ALA A 129 -3.02 7.20 -8.78
CA ALA A 129 -3.73 8.48 -8.74
C ALA A 129 -3.57 9.16 -7.37
N GLU A 130 -3.44 10.49 -7.37
CA GLU A 130 -3.32 11.29 -6.14
C GLU A 130 -4.49 11.08 -5.19
N TYR A 131 -5.71 11.00 -5.73
CA TYR A 131 -6.91 10.79 -4.93
C TYR A 131 -7.02 9.39 -4.30
N GLU A 132 -6.11 8.45 -4.62
CA GLU A 132 -6.00 7.14 -3.98
C GLU A 132 -5.10 7.18 -2.74
N ALA A 133 -4.34 8.28 -2.56
CA ALA A 133 -3.47 8.44 -1.40
C ALA A 133 -4.26 8.30 -0.08
N PRO A 134 -3.69 7.71 0.97
CA PRO A 134 -4.38 7.52 2.25
C PRO A 134 -4.97 8.81 2.83
N SER A 135 -4.27 9.93 2.75
CA SER A 135 -4.78 11.23 3.24
C SER A 135 -6.03 11.71 2.50
N GLU A 136 -6.19 11.33 1.22
CA GLU A 136 -7.27 11.73 0.33
C GLU A 136 -8.43 10.73 0.27
N SER A 137 -8.18 9.45 0.61
CA SER A 137 -9.15 8.37 0.49
C SER A 137 -9.41 7.69 1.85
N PHE A 138 -10.43 6.81 1.89
CA PHE A 138 -10.62 5.88 3.00
C PHE A 138 -10.09 4.51 2.57
N PRO A 139 -8.96 4.03 3.12
CA PRO A 139 -8.40 2.75 2.76
C PRO A 139 -9.27 1.59 3.28
N ILE A 140 -9.31 0.50 2.51
CA ILE A 140 -10.08 -0.70 2.88
C ILE A 140 -9.65 -1.28 4.24
N GLU A 141 -8.40 -1.11 4.61
CA GLU A 141 -7.84 -1.51 5.90
C GLU A 141 -8.49 -0.78 7.08
N GLY A 142 -9.22 0.31 6.83
CA GLY A 142 -10.02 1.02 7.83
C GLY A 142 -10.96 0.14 8.65
N ILE A 143 -11.29 -1.06 8.15
CA ILE A 143 -12.06 -2.09 8.86
C ILE A 143 -11.44 -2.51 10.19
N PHE A 144 -10.12 -2.48 10.31
CA PHE A 144 -9.44 -2.85 11.55
C PHE A 144 -9.66 -1.83 12.67
N ALA A 145 -9.89 -0.56 12.33
CA ALA A 145 -10.24 0.44 13.33
C ALA A 145 -11.58 0.11 14.01
N ALA A 146 -12.54 -0.47 13.29
CA ALA A 146 -13.80 -0.95 13.87
C ALA A 146 -13.59 -2.11 14.88
N ARG A 147 -12.44 -2.81 14.81
CA ARG A 147 -12.04 -3.85 15.77
C ARG A 147 -11.27 -3.32 16.99
N GLY A 148 -11.09 -2.01 17.10
CA GLY A 148 -10.41 -1.39 18.22
C GLY A 148 -8.91 -1.18 18.01
N TYR A 149 -8.44 -1.06 16.77
CA TYR A 149 -7.06 -0.73 16.45
C TYR A 149 -6.94 0.72 15.98
N ALA A 150 -5.81 1.37 16.24
CA ALA A 150 -5.45 2.59 15.54
C ALA A 150 -4.62 2.26 14.31
N LEU A 151 -4.91 2.89 13.19
CA LEU A 151 -4.25 2.63 11.90
C LEU A 151 -3.41 3.85 11.53
N VAL A 152 -2.13 3.64 11.27
CA VAL A 152 -1.19 4.64 10.80
C VAL A 152 -0.85 4.31 9.36
N ILE A 153 -1.18 5.19 8.42
CA ILE A 153 -1.07 4.96 6.97
C ILE A 153 -0.44 6.18 6.33
N ALA A 154 0.85 6.08 5.98
CA ALA A 154 1.61 7.15 5.32
C ALA A 154 1.22 7.27 3.84
N ASP A 155 1.25 8.48 3.27
CA ASP A 155 1.02 8.71 1.85
C ASP A 155 2.19 8.27 0.95
N TYR A 156 3.39 8.15 1.51
CA TYR A 156 4.68 8.00 0.85
C TYR A 156 5.15 9.27 0.13
N ILE A 157 6.47 9.38 -0.09
CA ILE A 157 7.04 10.46 -0.91
C ILE A 157 6.43 10.38 -2.31
N GLY A 158 6.00 11.51 -2.83
CA GLY A 158 5.37 11.63 -4.14
C GLY A 158 3.84 11.66 -4.08
N TYR A 159 3.23 11.56 -2.91
CA TYR A 159 1.78 11.70 -2.69
C TYR A 159 1.48 12.66 -1.54
N GLY A 160 0.22 13.06 -1.41
CA GLY A 160 -0.23 14.01 -0.40
C GLY A 160 0.52 15.34 -0.52
N VAL A 161 1.11 15.83 0.57
CA VAL A 161 1.83 17.13 0.57
C VAL A 161 3.10 17.14 -0.29
N THR A 162 3.54 15.99 -0.81
CA THR A 162 4.66 15.85 -1.72
C THR A 162 4.26 15.40 -3.13
N ALA A 163 3.00 15.62 -3.52
CA ALA A 163 2.43 15.17 -4.80
C ALA A 163 3.14 15.74 -6.04
N ASP A 164 3.84 16.86 -5.90
CA ASP A 164 4.67 17.48 -6.94
C ASP A 164 5.97 16.71 -7.22
N ARG A 165 6.32 15.72 -6.37
CA ARG A 165 7.54 14.91 -6.51
C ARG A 165 7.25 13.58 -7.20
N ILE A 166 8.27 12.98 -7.80
CA ILE A 166 8.19 11.63 -8.32
C ILE A 166 8.18 10.64 -7.16
N HIS A 167 7.23 9.69 -7.16
CA HIS A 167 7.19 8.61 -6.19
C HIS A 167 8.35 7.63 -6.43
N PRO A 168 9.20 7.36 -5.41
CA PRO A 168 10.28 6.35 -5.48
C PRO A 168 9.70 4.93 -5.37
N PHE A 169 8.89 4.54 -6.36
CA PHE A 169 8.14 3.29 -6.35
C PHE A 169 9.07 2.08 -6.16
N MET A 170 8.77 1.23 -5.18
CA MET A 170 9.57 0.07 -4.76
C MET A 170 10.95 0.39 -4.16
N HIS A 171 11.30 1.66 -3.93
CA HIS A 171 12.46 1.98 -3.11
C HIS A 171 12.10 1.75 -1.63
N VAL A 172 12.52 0.58 -1.12
CA VAL A 172 12.05 0.03 0.16
C VAL A 172 12.42 0.94 1.33
N GLU A 173 13.67 1.41 1.38
CA GLU A 173 14.16 2.20 2.53
C GLU A 173 13.36 3.50 2.73
N SER A 174 13.26 4.36 1.70
CA SER A 174 12.58 5.65 1.84
C SER A 174 11.09 5.50 2.14
N THR A 175 10.46 4.49 1.53
CA THR A 175 9.03 4.22 1.74
C THR A 175 8.78 3.67 3.14
N ALA A 176 9.64 2.78 3.62
CA ALA A 176 9.57 2.25 4.99
C ALA A 176 9.87 3.33 6.04
N ARG A 177 10.80 4.28 5.74
CA ARG A 177 11.04 5.47 6.58
C ARG A 177 9.77 6.29 6.71
N SER A 178 9.06 6.59 5.62
CA SER A 178 7.81 7.35 5.67
C SER A 178 6.79 6.72 6.63
N VAL A 179 6.65 5.39 6.62
CA VAL A 179 5.74 4.68 7.54
C VAL A 179 6.23 4.75 9.00
N THR A 180 7.53 4.53 9.21
CA THR A 180 8.12 4.51 10.56
C THR A 180 8.08 5.91 11.20
N ASP A 181 8.44 6.95 10.44
CA ASP A 181 8.40 8.33 10.91
C ASP A 181 6.98 8.76 11.29
N PHE A 182 5.99 8.37 10.47
CA PHE A 182 4.60 8.64 10.82
C PHE A 182 4.16 7.90 12.08
N ALA A 183 4.60 6.66 12.29
CA ALA A 183 4.30 5.93 13.52
C ALA A 183 4.87 6.62 14.77
N LEU A 184 6.09 7.14 14.66
CA LEU A 184 6.75 7.90 15.73
C LEU A 184 6.01 9.20 16.06
N ALA A 185 5.43 9.87 15.07
CA ALA A 185 4.62 11.08 15.26
C ALA A 185 3.19 10.75 15.75
N ALA A 186 2.56 9.70 15.21
CA ALA A 186 1.18 9.36 15.53
C ALA A 186 0.98 8.82 16.95
N LYS A 187 1.96 8.09 17.50
CA LYS A 187 1.86 7.51 18.84
C LYS A 187 1.72 8.59 19.94
N PRO A 188 2.60 9.59 20.03
CA PRO A 188 2.44 10.70 20.98
C PRO A 188 1.19 11.53 20.69
N TYR A 189 0.81 11.72 19.42
CA TYR A 189 -0.44 12.43 19.10
C TYR A 189 -1.65 11.72 19.70
N LEU A 190 -1.77 10.38 19.56
CA LEU A 190 -2.85 9.61 20.17
C LEU A 190 -2.88 9.80 21.69
N GLU A 191 -1.73 9.83 22.36
CA GLU A 191 -1.65 10.11 23.80
C GLU A 191 -2.15 11.52 24.14
N SER A 192 -1.78 12.53 23.35
CA SER A 192 -2.15 13.93 23.57
C SER A 192 -3.66 14.18 23.49
N VAL A 193 -4.35 13.41 22.62
CA VAL A 193 -5.83 13.49 22.48
C VAL A 193 -6.56 12.51 23.37
N GLY A 194 -5.89 11.92 24.37
CA GLY A 194 -6.49 10.98 25.33
C GLY A 194 -6.86 9.62 24.74
N ARG A 195 -6.22 9.22 23.65
CA ARG A 195 -6.47 7.98 22.91
C ARG A 195 -5.28 7.02 22.94
N LYS A 196 -4.53 7.01 24.05
CA LYS A 196 -3.40 6.11 24.23
C LYS A 196 -3.78 4.65 24.01
N PRO A 197 -3.04 3.87 23.16
CA PRO A 197 -3.24 2.43 23.04
C PRO A 197 -2.96 1.67 24.36
N GLU A 198 -3.61 0.52 24.55
CA GLU A 198 -3.39 -0.34 25.72
C GLU A 198 -2.00 -1.00 25.71
N SER A 199 -1.40 -1.17 24.54
CA SER A 199 -0.07 -1.76 24.36
C SER A 199 0.81 -0.80 23.56
N ASP A 200 2.08 -0.74 23.92
CA ASP A 200 3.10 -0.01 23.17
C ASP A 200 3.56 -0.75 21.91
N GLU A 201 3.22 -2.04 21.81
CA GLU A 201 3.56 -2.86 20.64
C GLU A 201 2.74 -2.46 19.42
N VAL A 202 3.41 -2.47 18.26
CA VAL A 202 2.79 -2.23 16.95
C VAL A 202 2.64 -3.52 16.15
N ILE A 203 1.67 -3.53 15.25
CA ILE A 203 1.45 -4.60 14.28
C ILE A 203 1.80 -4.05 12.90
N LEU A 204 2.54 -4.80 12.09
CA LEU A 204 2.85 -4.43 10.72
C LEU A 204 1.93 -5.18 9.77
N LEU A 205 1.35 -4.48 8.80
CA LEU A 205 0.43 -5.05 7.82
C LEU A 205 0.75 -4.48 6.43
N GLY A 206 0.99 -5.36 5.46
CA GLY A 206 1.19 -4.96 4.08
C GLY A 206 0.76 -6.02 3.08
N TYR A 207 0.19 -5.56 1.95
CA TYR A 207 -0.17 -6.38 0.81
C TYR A 207 0.50 -5.85 -0.46
N SER A 208 0.90 -6.73 -1.40
CA SER A 208 1.54 -6.33 -2.65
C SER A 208 2.83 -5.51 -2.39
N GLN A 209 2.98 -4.32 -2.98
CA GLN A 209 4.04 -3.37 -2.63
C GLN A 209 4.20 -3.26 -1.11
N GLY A 210 3.10 -3.09 -0.40
CA GLY A 210 3.09 -2.90 1.05
C GLY A 210 3.71 -4.05 1.84
N ALA A 211 3.71 -5.27 1.32
CA ALA A 211 4.36 -6.40 1.98
C ALA A 211 5.89 -6.25 2.03
N SER A 212 6.51 -5.85 0.91
CA SER A 212 7.95 -5.55 0.87
C SER A 212 8.28 -4.33 1.72
N ILE A 213 7.43 -3.29 1.69
CA ILE A 213 7.63 -2.10 2.52
C ILE A 213 7.52 -2.44 4.01
N SER A 214 6.56 -3.29 4.43
CA SER A 214 6.44 -3.74 5.82
C SER A 214 7.67 -4.52 6.30
N MET A 215 8.35 -5.26 5.41
CA MET A 215 9.66 -5.85 5.73
C MET A 215 10.73 -4.77 5.95
N GLY A 216 10.75 -3.73 5.13
CA GLY A 216 11.63 -2.57 5.36
C GLY A 216 11.34 -1.87 6.69
N VAL A 217 10.04 -1.66 7.02
CA VAL A 217 9.61 -1.10 8.32
C VAL A 217 10.10 -1.96 9.47
N LEU A 218 9.95 -3.30 9.36
CA LEU A 218 10.45 -4.24 10.36
C LEU A 218 11.96 -4.10 10.56
N ASP A 219 12.73 -4.00 9.48
CA ASP A 219 14.19 -3.86 9.52
C ASP A 219 14.61 -2.57 10.23
N ILE A 220 13.99 -1.43 9.86
CA ILE A 220 14.24 -0.13 10.50
C ILE A 220 13.90 -0.19 11.99
N ILE A 221 12.74 -0.70 12.36
CA ILE A 221 12.33 -0.81 13.76
C ILE A 221 13.30 -1.71 14.54
N GLN A 222 13.68 -2.86 13.99
CA GLN A 222 14.58 -3.80 14.66
C GLN A 222 15.97 -3.23 14.88
N LYS A 223 16.42 -2.29 14.04
CA LYS A 223 17.74 -1.67 14.12
C LYS A 223 17.75 -0.40 14.97
N GLU A 224 16.70 0.42 14.87
CA GLU A 224 16.73 1.80 15.35
C GLU A 224 15.66 2.13 16.39
N TYR A 225 14.48 1.50 16.35
CA TYR A 225 13.31 1.91 17.15
C TYR A 225 12.65 0.77 17.92
N GLN A 226 13.41 -0.27 18.25
CA GLN A 226 12.89 -1.46 18.95
C GLN A 226 12.25 -1.12 20.31
N SER A 227 12.71 -0.06 20.98
CA SER A 227 12.18 0.40 22.29
C SER A 227 10.91 1.24 22.13
N GLU A 228 10.83 2.06 21.08
CA GLU A 228 9.72 2.99 20.83
C GLU A 228 8.54 2.31 20.15
N LEU A 229 8.83 1.36 19.24
CA LEU A 229 7.88 0.64 18.40
C LEU A 229 8.13 -0.88 18.45
N PRO A 230 8.06 -1.54 19.62
CA PRO A 230 8.24 -3.00 19.67
C PRO A 230 7.19 -3.69 18.79
N VAL A 231 7.61 -4.62 17.93
CA VAL A 231 6.73 -5.28 16.96
C VAL A 231 6.11 -6.52 17.56
N LYS A 232 4.77 -6.54 17.64
CA LYS A 232 3.98 -7.67 18.14
C LYS A 232 3.82 -8.78 17.12
N LYS A 233 3.47 -8.42 15.88
CA LYS A 233 3.23 -9.35 14.77
C LYS A 233 3.35 -8.64 13.44
N VAL A 234 3.72 -9.41 12.41
CA VAL A 234 3.84 -8.94 11.02
C VAL A 234 2.93 -9.78 10.13
N TYR A 235 2.15 -9.13 9.27
CA TYR A 235 1.30 -9.75 8.27
C TYR A 235 1.72 -9.27 6.89
N LEU A 236 2.15 -10.21 6.05
CA LEU A 236 2.63 -9.95 4.70
C LEU A 236 1.82 -10.77 3.70
N GLY A 237 1.24 -10.13 2.69
CA GLY A 237 0.48 -10.81 1.65
C GLY A 237 0.92 -10.41 0.25
N GLY A 238 1.11 -11.38 -0.65
CA GLY A 238 1.32 -11.15 -2.09
C GLY A 238 2.50 -10.24 -2.44
N GLY A 239 3.59 -10.28 -1.69
CA GLY A 239 4.69 -9.33 -1.80
C GLY A 239 5.77 -9.70 -2.82
N PRO A 240 6.36 -8.71 -3.53
CA PRO A 240 7.55 -8.88 -4.37
C PRO A 240 8.82 -8.77 -3.52
N TYR A 241 9.14 -9.82 -2.74
CA TYR A 241 10.27 -9.83 -1.80
C TYR A 241 11.63 -9.89 -2.51
N ASP A 242 11.71 -10.56 -3.65
CA ASP A 242 12.83 -10.51 -4.60
C ASP A 242 12.45 -9.58 -5.76
N LEU A 243 12.84 -8.33 -5.66
CA LEU A 243 12.46 -7.34 -6.66
C LEU A 243 13.20 -7.56 -7.98
N GLU A 244 14.45 -8.03 -7.93
CA GLU A 244 15.22 -8.37 -9.14
C GLU A 244 14.54 -9.49 -9.92
N ALA A 245 14.26 -10.63 -9.27
CA ALA A 245 13.59 -11.75 -9.92
C ALA A 245 12.18 -11.38 -10.41
N THR A 246 11.44 -10.57 -9.66
CA THR A 246 10.10 -10.08 -10.06
C THR A 246 10.16 -9.29 -11.37
N CYS A 247 11.09 -8.34 -11.48
CA CYS A 247 11.27 -7.55 -12.71
C CYS A 247 11.77 -8.41 -13.86
N GLU A 248 12.73 -9.29 -13.62
CA GLU A 248 13.30 -10.17 -14.65
C GLU A 248 12.22 -11.09 -15.25
N ILE A 249 11.37 -11.69 -14.42
CA ILE A 249 10.26 -12.52 -14.89
C ILE A 249 9.29 -11.70 -15.75
N ALA A 250 8.83 -10.55 -15.27
CA ALA A 250 7.88 -9.70 -15.99
C ALA A 250 8.44 -9.22 -17.35
N ILE A 251 9.73 -8.84 -17.39
CA ILE A 251 10.40 -8.39 -18.62
C ILE A 251 10.57 -9.54 -19.60
N ASN A 252 10.89 -10.76 -19.13
CA ASN A 252 11.11 -11.92 -19.99
C ASN A 252 9.82 -12.54 -20.51
N GLU A 253 8.76 -12.57 -19.71
CA GLU A 253 7.44 -13.04 -20.14
C GLU A 253 6.76 -12.07 -21.11
N ASP A 254 7.27 -10.84 -21.22
CA ASP A 254 6.75 -9.80 -22.11
C ASP A 254 5.26 -9.50 -21.91
N LYS A 255 4.72 -9.90 -20.78
CA LYS A 255 3.31 -9.76 -20.43
C LYS A 255 3.19 -9.56 -18.92
N THR A 256 2.45 -8.54 -18.53
CA THR A 256 2.13 -8.28 -17.14
C THR A 256 0.67 -7.80 -17.02
N SER A 257 0.03 -8.14 -15.91
CA SER A 257 -1.30 -7.63 -15.58
C SER A 257 -1.27 -6.13 -15.26
N ILE A 258 -0.08 -5.61 -14.90
CA ILE A 258 0.16 -4.18 -14.62
C ILE A 258 1.28 -3.67 -15.53
N PRO A 259 0.99 -3.24 -16.77
CA PRO A 259 2.03 -2.82 -17.72
C PRO A 259 2.81 -1.59 -17.28
N CYS A 260 2.26 -0.75 -16.41
CA CYS A 260 2.98 0.41 -15.84
C CYS A 260 3.95 0.04 -14.71
N ALA A 261 3.90 -1.17 -14.14
CA ALA A 261 4.72 -1.53 -12.98
C ALA A 261 6.23 -1.46 -13.28
N ILE A 262 6.68 -2.05 -14.39
CA ILE A 262 8.10 -2.02 -14.76
C ILE A 262 8.59 -0.59 -15.02
N PRO A 263 7.91 0.25 -15.82
CA PRO A 263 8.25 1.66 -15.95
C PRO A 263 8.31 2.42 -14.61
N MET A 264 7.36 2.18 -13.73
CA MET A 264 7.34 2.80 -12.40
C MET A 264 8.53 2.36 -11.54
N ILE A 265 8.91 1.07 -11.60
CA ILE A 265 10.07 0.54 -10.88
C ILE A 265 11.37 1.15 -11.42
N VAL A 266 11.54 1.23 -12.75
CA VAL A 266 12.71 1.87 -13.36
C VAL A 266 12.88 3.31 -12.87
N GLN A 267 11.80 4.09 -12.91
CA GLN A 267 11.83 5.48 -12.45
C GLN A 267 11.96 5.57 -10.92
N GLY A 268 11.32 4.68 -10.19
CA GLY A 268 11.40 4.63 -8.74
C GLY A 268 12.82 4.35 -8.24
N MET A 269 13.50 3.38 -8.86
CA MET A 269 14.92 3.11 -8.57
C MET A 269 15.81 4.28 -9.00
N ASN A 270 15.55 4.87 -10.18
CA ASN A 270 16.31 6.01 -10.65
C ASN A 270 16.28 7.17 -9.65
N VAL A 271 15.10 7.48 -9.10
CA VAL A 271 14.92 8.57 -8.14
C VAL A 271 15.37 8.15 -6.74
N GLY A 272 14.96 6.99 -6.26
CA GLY A 272 15.24 6.49 -4.91
C GLY A 272 16.74 6.30 -4.66
N GLU A 273 17.42 5.64 -5.57
CA GLU A 273 18.86 5.36 -5.53
C GLU A 273 19.73 6.46 -6.17
N ARG A 274 19.10 7.50 -6.75
CA ARG A 274 19.80 8.62 -7.43
C ARG A 274 20.76 8.18 -8.53
N LEU A 275 20.30 7.23 -9.35
CA LEU A 275 21.16 6.59 -10.35
C LEU A 275 21.50 7.50 -11.53
N GLY A 276 20.69 8.52 -11.80
CA GLY A 276 20.87 9.41 -12.96
C GLY A 276 20.66 8.70 -14.30
N LEU A 277 19.77 7.69 -14.32
CA LEU A 277 19.49 6.91 -15.54
C LEU A 277 18.79 7.77 -16.58
N ASP A 278 19.25 7.68 -17.82
CA ASP A 278 18.49 8.13 -18.97
C ASP A 278 17.33 7.17 -19.24
N LEU A 279 16.10 7.64 -19.07
CA LEU A 279 14.92 6.82 -19.31
C LEU A 279 14.80 6.37 -20.78
N GLY A 280 15.36 7.11 -21.73
CA GLY A 280 15.43 6.71 -23.14
C GLY A 280 16.25 5.45 -23.37
N HIS A 281 17.11 5.05 -22.42
CA HIS A 281 17.77 3.75 -22.44
C HIS A 281 16.80 2.60 -22.20
N PHE A 282 15.78 2.81 -21.34
CA PHE A 282 14.82 1.79 -20.91
C PHE A 282 13.48 1.88 -21.64
N PHE A 283 13.02 3.09 -22.00
CA PHE A 283 11.69 3.33 -22.54
C PHE A 283 11.73 3.63 -24.03
N LYS A 284 10.81 3.02 -24.78
CA LYS A 284 10.55 3.37 -26.16
C LYS A 284 9.80 4.69 -26.28
N PRO A 285 9.86 5.37 -27.44
CA PRO A 285 9.19 6.67 -27.63
C PRO A 285 7.73 6.69 -27.20
N ARG A 286 6.97 5.63 -27.50
CA ARG A 286 5.56 5.54 -27.12
C ARG A 286 5.33 5.72 -25.60
N LEU A 287 6.21 5.16 -24.76
CA LEU A 287 6.12 5.34 -23.32
C LEU A 287 6.75 6.66 -22.89
N LEU A 288 7.94 6.97 -23.42
CA LEU A 288 8.71 8.14 -23.02
C LEU A 288 7.93 9.44 -23.24
N ASP A 289 7.24 9.57 -24.39
CA ASP A 289 6.44 10.74 -24.74
C ASP A 289 5.19 10.92 -23.87
N ASN A 290 4.70 9.82 -23.28
CA ASN A 290 3.47 9.82 -22.50
C ASN A 290 3.68 9.58 -20.99
N TYR A 291 4.90 9.23 -20.56
CA TYR A 291 5.18 8.83 -19.18
C TYR A 291 4.78 9.91 -18.18
N GLN A 292 5.07 11.17 -18.49
CA GLN A 292 4.74 12.30 -17.63
C GLN A 292 3.22 12.45 -17.45
N GLU A 293 2.45 12.29 -18.51
CA GLU A 293 0.98 12.42 -18.43
C GLU A 293 0.33 11.16 -17.85
N TRP A 294 0.75 9.97 -18.27
CA TRP A 294 0.10 8.74 -17.84
C TRP A 294 0.40 8.36 -16.39
N ILE A 295 1.64 8.57 -15.94
CA ILE A 295 2.12 8.09 -14.64
C ILE A 295 2.42 9.24 -13.68
N ASN A 296 3.35 10.14 -14.02
CA ASN A 296 3.82 11.16 -13.09
C ASN A 296 2.78 12.26 -12.81
N SER A 297 1.80 12.43 -13.68
CA SER A 297 0.69 13.38 -13.44
C SER A 297 -0.18 12.99 -12.25
N LYS A 298 -0.19 11.70 -11.87
CA LYS A 298 -1.02 11.10 -10.81
C LYS A 298 -2.51 11.36 -10.96
N LYS A 299 -2.96 11.54 -12.20
CA LYS A 299 -4.38 11.72 -12.53
C LYS A 299 -5.13 10.40 -12.63
N TYR A 300 -4.41 9.30 -12.92
CA TYR A 300 -4.96 8.04 -13.37
C TYR A 300 -4.62 6.90 -12.41
N THR A 301 -5.61 6.03 -12.16
CA THR A 301 -5.38 4.76 -11.46
C THR A 301 -4.57 3.80 -12.32
N ILE A 302 -4.06 2.72 -11.73
CA ILE A 302 -3.37 1.64 -12.45
C ILE A 302 -4.24 1.12 -13.62
N ASP A 303 -5.53 0.90 -13.40
CA ASP A 303 -6.44 0.41 -14.43
C ASP A 303 -6.62 1.43 -15.57
N GLN A 304 -6.74 2.71 -15.25
CA GLN A 304 -6.84 3.77 -16.26
C GLN A 304 -5.54 3.93 -17.06
N ILE A 305 -4.37 3.79 -16.42
CA ILE A 305 -3.08 3.76 -17.12
C ILE A 305 -3.02 2.55 -18.05
N LYS A 306 -3.44 1.39 -17.57
CA LYS A 306 -3.53 0.16 -18.38
C LYS A 306 -4.42 0.34 -19.60
N GLU A 307 -5.58 1.00 -19.45
CA GLU A 307 -6.46 1.32 -20.58
C GLU A 307 -5.77 2.22 -21.61
N GLN A 308 -4.99 3.21 -21.18
CA GLN A 308 -4.23 4.10 -22.07
C GLN A 308 -3.07 3.38 -22.78
N MET A 309 -2.38 2.48 -22.07
CA MET A 309 -1.36 1.64 -22.67
C MET A 309 -1.96 0.61 -23.64
N GLY A 310 -3.20 0.15 -23.38
CA GLY A 310 -3.89 -0.88 -24.15
C GLY A 310 -3.34 -2.29 -23.83
N ASP A 311 -3.85 -3.30 -24.55
CA ASP A 311 -3.43 -4.70 -24.39
C ASP A 311 -2.10 -5.01 -25.13
N ALA A 312 -1.25 -4.01 -25.32
CA ALA A 312 0.03 -4.18 -25.99
C ALA A 312 1.04 -4.90 -25.09
N PRO A 313 1.89 -5.76 -25.65
CA PRO A 313 2.93 -6.44 -24.88
C PRO A 313 3.96 -5.43 -24.35
N LEU A 314 4.69 -5.82 -23.32
CA LEU A 314 5.63 -4.92 -22.63
C LEU A 314 6.74 -4.41 -23.55
N HIS A 315 7.18 -5.22 -24.55
CA HIS A 315 8.18 -4.81 -25.52
C HIS A 315 7.76 -3.64 -26.41
N GLU A 316 6.49 -3.28 -26.49
CA GLU A 316 6.03 -2.06 -27.17
C GLU A 316 6.40 -0.77 -26.41
N PHE A 317 6.71 -0.88 -25.13
CA PHE A 317 6.96 0.23 -24.21
C PHE A 317 8.39 0.29 -23.71
N ILE A 318 9.05 -0.87 -23.52
CA ILE A 318 10.42 -0.96 -23.03
C ILE A 318 11.37 -1.41 -24.15
N THR A 319 12.63 -1.00 -24.05
CA THR A 319 13.69 -1.37 -24.99
C THR A 319 14.26 -2.74 -24.64
N ASP A 320 15.01 -3.35 -25.59
CA ASP A 320 15.75 -4.58 -25.31
C ASP A 320 16.90 -4.37 -24.33
N ALA A 321 17.34 -3.13 -24.13
CA ALA A 321 18.34 -2.79 -23.12
C ALA A 321 17.93 -3.22 -21.71
N CYS A 322 16.62 -3.26 -21.40
CA CYS A 322 16.13 -3.80 -20.12
C CYS A 322 16.56 -5.25 -19.84
N ARG A 323 16.93 -6.01 -20.89
CA ARG A 323 17.39 -7.41 -20.80
C ARG A 323 18.90 -7.58 -20.87
N ASP A 324 19.61 -6.56 -21.32
CA ASP A 324 21.06 -6.65 -21.55
C ASP A 324 21.86 -6.39 -20.27
N LYS A 325 22.04 -7.43 -19.48
CA LYS A 325 22.86 -7.39 -18.25
C LYS A 325 24.38 -7.23 -18.53
N ASN A 326 24.82 -7.08 -19.79
CA ASN A 326 26.20 -6.67 -20.12
C ASN A 326 26.32 -5.15 -20.25
N ASN A 327 25.22 -4.43 -20.38
CA ASN A 327 25.23 -2.99 -20.44
C ASN A 327 25.38 -2.39 -19.03
N PRO A 328 26.38 -1.53 -18.77
CA PRO A 328 26.61 -0.96 -17.44
C PRO A 328 25.42 -0.21 -16.85
N VAL A 329 24.62 0.48 -17.68
CA VAL A 329 23.42 1.22 -17.23
C VAL A 329 22.35 0.25 -16.75
N THR A 330 22.16 -0.86 -17.47
CA THR A 330 21.22 -1.92 -17.07
C THR A 330 21.70 -2.64 -15.80
N VAL A 331 23.02 -2.88 -15.68
CA VAL A 331 23.60 -3.45 -14.44
C VAL A 331 23.31 -2.57 -13.24
N MET A 332 23.50 -1.24 -13.34
CA MET A 332 23.17 -0.31 -12.25
C MET A 332 21.71 -0.42 -11.80
N PHE A 333 20.79 -0.56 -12.75
CA PHE A 333 19.36 -0.76 -12.44
C PHE A 333 19.12 -2.09 -11.70
N TYR A 334 19.68 -3.20 -12.16
CA TYR A 334 19.52 -4.51 -11.51
C TYR A 334 20.17 -4.56 -10.12
N GLU A 335 21.32 -3.92 -9.94
CA GLU A 335 21.94 -3.77 -8.63
C GLU A 335 21.04 -2.96 -7.65
N ALA A 336 20.35 -1.93 -8.14
CA ALA A 336 19.37 -1.20 -7.34
C ALA A 336 18.19 -2.09 -6.96
N LEU A 337 17.66 -2.91 -7.88
CA LEU A 337 16.62 -3.89 -7.56
C LEU A 337 17.07 -4.88 -6.48
N ALA A 338 18.30 -5.39 -6.58
CA ALA A 338 18.86 -6.32 -5.59
C ALA A 338 18.99 -5.67 -4.21
N ARG A 339 19.42 -4.40 -4.12
CA ARG A 339 19.46 -3.66 -2.85
C ARG A 339 18.09 -3.44 -2.22
N ASN A 340 17.04 -3.36 -3.04
CA ASN A 340 15.65 -3.19 -2.60
C ASN A 340 14.88 -4.51 -2.44
N SER A 341 15.55 -5.66 -2.62
CA SER A 341 15.01 -6.97 -2.24
C SER A 341 15.09 -7.15 -0.72
N THR A 342 14.05 -7.72 -0.12
CA THR A 342 13.91 -7.82 1.34
C THR A 342 14.30 -9.19 1.91
N LEU A 343 14.73 -10.13 1.07
CA LEU A 343 15.06 -11.50 1.46
C LEU A 343 16.21 -11.63 2.48
N ASN A 344 17.04 -10.62 2.62
CA ASN A 344 18.14 -10.57 3.60
C ASN A 344 17.69 -10.16 5.01
N ILE A 345 16.45 -9.67 5.18
CA ILE A 345 15.92 -9.21 6.46
C ILE A 345 15.45 -10.42 7.27
N LYS A 346 15.92 -10.54 8.52
CA LYS A 346 15.55 -11.64 9.42
C LYS A 346 14.48 -11.19 10.42
N PRO A 347 13.27 -11.79 10.38
CA PRO A 347 12.19 -11.41 11.28
C PRO A 347 12.45 -11.92 12.70
N LYS A 348 12.41 -11.01 13.68
CA LYS A 348 12.45 -11.37 15.11
C LYS A 348 11.03 -11.48 15.71
N ALA A 349 10.07 -10.74 15.17
CA ALA A 349 8.67 -10.81 15.58
C ALA A 349 7.93 -11.99 14.93
N PRO A 350 6.85 -12.50 15.54
CA PRO A 350 5.95 -13.44 14.90
C PRO A 350 5.46 -12.90 13.54
N MET A 351 5.45 -13.75 12.49
CA MET A 351 5.11 -13.31 11.13
C MET A 351 4.23 -14.33 10.42
N LEU A 352 3.26 -13.82 9.67
CA LEU A 352 2.50 -14.58 8.67
C LEU A 352 2.88 -14.08 7.28
N VAL A 353 3.30 -15.00 6.41
CA VAL A 353 3.52 -14.75 4.98
C VAL A 353 2.45 -15.50 4.19
N TYR A 354 1.61 -14.73 3.49
CA TYR A 354 0.47 -15.24 2.72
C TYR A 354 0.67 -14.99 1.23
N HIS A 355 0.38 -15.99 0.37
CA HIS A 355 0.48 -15.80 -1.06
C HIS A 355 -0.43 -16.76 -1.84
N SER A 356 -1.05 -16.26 -2.92
CA SER A 356 -1.82 -17.10 -3.83
C SER A 356 -0.92 -17.75 -4.89
N ARG A 357 -1.09 -19.06 -5.11
CA ARG A 357 -0.42 -19.76 -6.23
C ARG A 357 -0.91 -19.30 -7.60
N ASN A 358 -2.08 -18.66 -7.64
CA ASN A 358 -2.72 -18.13 -8.84
C ASN A 358 -2.58 -16.62 -8.97
N ASP A 359 -1.65 -16.03 -8.22
CA ASP A 359 -1.34 -14.60 -8.32
C ASP A 359 -0.87 -14.29 -9.75
N ASP A 360 -1.55 -13.34 -10.40
CA ASP A 360 -1.32 -12.97 -11.80
C ASP A 360 -0.47 -11.68 -11.94
N MET A 361 -0.05 -11.10 -10.83
CA MET A 361 0.77 -9.89 -10.77
C MET A 361 2.15 -10.15 -10.17
N ILE A 362 2.17 -10.79 -9.00
CA ILE A 362 3.42 -11.11 -8.30
C ILE A 362 3.69 -12.61 -8.43
N PRO A 363 4.78 -13.01 -9.12
CA PRO A 363 5.09 -14.40 -9.35
C PRO A 363 5.19 -15.19 -8.03
N PHE A 364 4.55 -16.37 -7.98
CA PHE A 364 4.57 -17.24 -6.78
C PHE A 364 5.98 -17.63 -6.34
N ARG A 365 6.98 -17.52 -7.23
CA ARG A 365 8.40 -17.66 -6.90
C ARG A 365 8.81 -16.78 -5.70
N ASN A 366 8.29 -15.55 -5.59
CA ASN A 366 8.56 -14.67 -4.46
C ASN A 366 8.17 -15.30 -3.11
N ALA A 367 7.05 -16.01 -3.07
CA ALA A 367 6.62 -16.73 -1.87
C ALA A 367 7.58 -17.86 -1.50
N LEU A 368 8.06 -18.63 -2.49
CA LEU A 368 9.01 -19.71 -2.26
C LEU A 368 10.38 -19.21 -1.80
N GLU A 369 10.84 -18.10 -2.35
CA GLU A 369 12.10 -17.45 -1.92
C GLU A 369 11.97 -16.86 -0.51
N ALA A 370 10.83 -16.25 -0.20
CA ALA A 370 10.52 -15.78 1.16
C ALA A 370 10.45 -16.95 2.16
N GLU A 371 9.88 -18.10 1.77
CA GLU A 371 9.85 -19.30 2.64
C GLU A 371 11.25 -19.75 3.02
N VAL A 372 12.19 -19.72 2.08
CA VAL A 372 13.60 -20.06 2.35
C VAL A 372 14.28 -18.97 3.19
N ALA A 373 14.08 -17.70 2.82
CA ALA A 373 14.79 -16.58 3.40
C ALA A 373 14.34 -16.24 4.82
N TYR A 374 13.03 -16.33 5.10
CA TYR A 374 12.43 -15.94 6.38
C TYR A 374 12.16 -17.12 7.31
N LYS A 375 12.56 -18.33 6.92
CA LYS A 375 12.32 -19.53 7.71
C LYS A 375 12.85 -19.41 9.13
N ALA A 376 11.94 -19.46 10.10
CA ALA A 376 12.21 -19.41 11.54
C ALA A 376 10.97 -19.95 12.29
N ASP A 377 11.13 -20.33 13.56
CA ASP A 377 10.04 -20.92 14.37
C ASP A 377 8.87 -19.95 14.60
N ASN A 378 9.11 -18.64 14.48
CA ASN A 378 8.12 -17.59 14.63
C ASN A 378 7.47 -17.16 13.31
N VAL A 379 7.76 -17.82 12.17
CA VAL A 379 7.22 -17.49 10.86
C VAL A 379 6.29 -18.59 10.37
N THR A 380 5.07 -18.21 10.01
CA THR A 380 4.07 -19.09 9.39
C THR A 380 3.90 -18.73 7.92
N PHE A 381 3.82 -19.74 7.06
CA PHE A 381 3.58 -19.57 5.63
C PHE A 381 2.21 -20.15 5.27
N ASP A 382 1.38 -19.35 4.61
CA ASP A 382 0.05 -19.73 4.15
C ASP A 382 -0.05 -19.53 2.63
N PHE A 383 0.19 -20.61 1.90
CA PHE A 383 0.24 -20.64 0.43
C PHE A 383 -0.83 -21.55 -0.15
N GLY A 384 -1.75 -20.98 -0.90
CA GLY A 384 -2.88 -21.72 -1.47
C GLY A 384 -3.38 -21.14 -2.80
N ASN A 385 -4.47 -21.71 -3.31
CA ASN A 385 -5.15 -21.22 -4.50
C ASN A 385 -6.24 -20.21 -4.10
N TYR A 386 -5.82 -18.99 -3.77
CA TYR A 386 -6.69 -17.94 -3.19
C TYR A 386 -7.27 -16.97 -4.23
N GLY A 387 -7.11 -17.27 -5.52
CA GLY A 387 -7.52 -16.43 -6.64
C GLY A 387 -6.38 -15.62 -7.23
N ASP A 388 -6.71 -14.70 -8.12
CA ASP A 388 -5.80 -13.70 -8.67
C ASP A 388 -5.30 -12.76 -7.57
N HIS A 389 -4.33 -11.90 -7.89
CA HIS A 389 -3.71 -11.00 -6.92
C HIS A 389 -4.72 -10.21 -6.09
N PHE A 390 -5.73 -9.66 -6.76
CA PHE A 390 -6.76 -8.87 -6.12
C PHE A 390 -7.66 -9.69 -5.18
N THR A 391 -8.16 -10.83 -5.65
CA THR A 391 -9.00 -11.74 -4.85
C THR A 391 -8.23 -12.27 -3.65
N ALA A 392 -6.95 -12.59 -3.82
CA ALA A 392 -6.06 -13.02 -2.75
C ALA A 392 -5.86 -11.92 -1.70
N GLY A 393 -5.75 -10.66 -2.12
CA GLY A 393 -5.66 -9.52 -1.20
C GLY A 393 -6.88 -9.39 -0.29
N VAL A 394 -8.09 -9.49 -0.85
CA VAL A 394 -9.33 -9.50 -0.06
C VAL A 394 -9.38 -10.68 0.91
N ASN A 395 -8.94 -11.86 0.49
CA ASN A 395 -8.88 -13.03 1.36
C ASN A 395 -7.81 -12.87 2.45
N PHE A 396 -6.66 -12.30 2.15
CA PHE A 396 -5.63 -11.95 3.12
C PHE A 396 -6.17 -11.02 4.21
N LEU A 397 -6.87 -9.95 3.85
CA LEU A 397 -7.46 -9.04 4.83
C LEU A 397 -8.47 -9.77 5.75
N LYS A 398 -9.22 -10.75 5.23
CA LYS A 398 -10.10 -11.60 6.07
C LYS A 398 -9.29 -12.46 7.03
N VAL A 399 -8.20 -13.10 6.57
CA VAL A 399 -7.32 -13.88 7.45
C VAL A 399 -6.79 -13.01 8.58
N VAL A 400 -6.25 -11.83 8.28
CA VAL A 400 -5.78 -10.89 9.29
C VAL A 400 -6.91 -10.45 10.23
N PHE A 401 -8.09 -10.14 9.67
CA PHE A 401 -9.24 -9.70 10.47
C PHE A 401 -9.69 -10.70 11.52
N PHE A 402 -9.61 -11.99 11.25
CA PHE A 402 -10.01 -13.02 12.19
C PHE A 402 -8.87 -13.45 13.14
N ASP A 403 -7.61 -13.20 12.76
CA ASP A 403 -6.46 -13.52 13.60
C ASP A 403 -6.15 -12.41 14.65
N LEU A 404 -6.52 -11.17 14.37
CA LEU A 404 -6.46 -10.02 15.29
C LEU A 404 -7.59 -10.04 16.36
#